data_24e2243e86ced5d57bfa30d02464f417
#
_entry.id   24e2243e86ced5d57bfa30d02464f417
#
_cell.length_a   1.000
_cell.length_b   1.000
_cell.length_c   1.000
_cell.angle_alpha   90.00
_cell.angle_beta   90.00
_cell.angle_gamma   90.00
#
_symmetry.space_group_name_H-M   'P 1'
#
loop_
_entity.id
_entity.type
_entity.pdbx_description
1 polymer ?
#
loop_
_entity_poly.entity_id
_entity_poly.type
_entity_poly.pdbx_seq_one_letter_code
_entity_poly.pdbx_strand_id
1 'polypeptide(L)'
;MKKISLFFLLALHLALTSKASSLETKLSPQGSDKYNFLIKGDPKTSEKKLRDVFQNKVNEVCGTRFEIISITTYQINKEGVKNNVLDGSFKCFVNSQM
;
A
#
# COMPACT_ATOMS: atom_id res chain seq x y z
N MET A 1 15.40 35.69 -19.23
CA MET A 1 14.13 35.86 -18.64
C MET A 1 13.19 34.76 -18.96
N LYS A 2 13.09 34.39 -20.18
CA LYS A 2 12.20 33.32 -20.54
C LYS A 2 12.60 31.99 -19.94
N LYS A 3 13.87 31.83 -19.68
CA LYS A 3 14.35 30.60 -19.10
C LYS A 3 13.81 30.36 -17.70
N ILE A 4 13.59 31.43 -16.98
CA ILE A 4 13.09 31.34 -15.63
C ILE A 4 11.71 30.74 -15.62
N SER A 5 10.89 31.09 -16.60
CA SER A 5 9.56 30.56 -16.68
C SER A 5 9.57 29.05 -16.87
N LEU A 6 10.51 28.55 -17.63
CA LEU A 6 10.62 27.14 -17.85
C LEU A 6 10.91 26.39 -16.55
N PHE A 7 11.72 26.95 -15.73
CA PHE A 7 12.04 26.33 -14.46
C PHE A 7 10.83 26.24 -13.57
N PHE A 8 10.02 27.29 -13.57
CA PHE A 8 8.80 27.26 -12.78
C PHE A 8 7.88 26.15 -13.21
N LEU A 9 7.76 25.95 -14.50
CA LEU A 9 6.91 24.91 -15.01
C LEU A 9 7.36 23.53 -14.55
N LEU A 10 8.64 23.31 -14.57
CA LEU A 10 9.18 22.04 -14.14
C LEU A 10 8.91 21.80 -12.67
N ALA A 11 9.06 22.82 -11.87
CA ALA A 11 8.79 22.68 -10.45
C ALA A 11 7.35 22.33 -10.19
N LEU A 12 6.45 22.94 -10.92
CA LEU A 12 5.03 22.63 -10.76
C LEU A 12 4.72 21.20 -11.10
N HIS A 13 5.33 20.70 -12.14
CA HIS A 13 5.10 19.29 -12.50
C HIS A 13 5.55 18.36 -11.40
N LEU A 14 6.68 18.62 -10.81
CA LEU A 14 7.16 17.78 -9.73
C LEU A 14 6.24 17.83 -8.55
N ALA A 15 5.74 18.99 -8.22
CA ALA A 15 4.82 19.11 -7.10
C ALA A 15 3.55 18.32 -7.33
N LEU A 16 3.03 18.37 -8.53
CA LEU A 16 1.82 17.61 -8.84
C LEU A 16 2.07 16.13 -8.77
N THR A 17 3.21 15.69 -9.25
CA THR A 17 3.53 14.29 -9.23
C THR A 17 3.62 13.76 -7.81
N SER A 18 4.22 14.52 -6.93
CA SER A 18 4.39 14.02 -5.57
C SER A 18 3.09 13.90 -4.82
N LYS A 19 2.04 14.58 -5.24
CA LYS A 19 0.76 14.47 -4.58
C LYS A 19 -0.04 13.26 -5.03
N ALA A 20 0.39 12.59 -6.07
CA ALA A 20 -0.38 11.51 -6.63
C ALA A 20 -0.38 10.27 -5.78
N SER A 21 0.60 10.12 -4.91
CA SER A 21 0.70 8.91 -4.14
C SER A 21 0.53 9.22 -2.66
N SER A 22 -0.44 8.60 -2.05
CA SER A 22 -0.73 8.81 -0.64
C SER A 22 -0.96 7.52 0.12
N LEU A 23 -0.52 6.41 -0.45
CA LEU A 23 -0.60 5.14 0.26
C LEU A 23 0.63 4.95 1.11
N GLU A 24 0.40 4.53 2.35
CA GLU A 24 1.48 4.12 3.24
C GLU A 24 1.35 2.64 3.48
N THR A 25 2.45 1.94 3.38
CA THR A 25 2.41 0.49 3.56
C THR A 25 3.49 0.05 4.52
N LYS A 26 3.22 -1.05 5.21
CA LYS A 26 4.18 -1.62 6.13
C LYS A 26 4.04 -3.13 6.13
N LEU A 27 5.10 -3.82 5.75
CA LEU A 27 5.14 -5.27 5.75
C LEU A 27 5.97 -5.73 6.93
N SER A 28 5.41 -6.58 7.77
CA SER A 28 6.06 -7.05 8.98
C SER A 28 6.09 -8.57 9.00
N PRO A 29 7.26 -9.18 9.10
CA PRO A 29 7.33 -10.64 9.27
C PRO A 29 6.78 -11.02 10.63
N GLN A 30 6.04 -12.12 10.67
CA GLN A 30 5.41 -12.59 11.90
C GLN A 30 5.87 -13.98 12.30
N GLY A 31 7.02 -14.40 11.82
CA GLY A 31 7.51 -15.73 12.09
C GLY A 31 7.60 -16.52 10.82
N SER A 32 7.58 -17.83 10.92
CA SER A 32 7.80 -18.71 9.78
C SER A 32 6.84 -18.43 8.65
N ASP A 33 7.31 -17.78 7.60
CA ASP A 33 6.54 -17.55 6.38
C ASP A 33 5.22 -16.81 6.57
N LYS A 34 5.03 -16.23 7.74
CA LYS A 34 3.83 -15.42 8.01
C LYS A 34 4.19 -13.95 7.97
N TYR A 35 3.26 -13.16 7.45
CA TYR A 35 3.47 -11.72 7.31
C TYR A 35 2.21 -10.98 7.64
N ASN A 36 2.40 -9.76 8.11
CA ASN A 36 1.31 -8.81 8.28
C ASN A 36 1.58 -7.63 7.38
N PHE A 37 0.58 -7.22 6.62
CA PHE A 37 0.72 -6.10 5.71
C PHE A 37 -0.34 -5.07 6.03
N LEU A 38 0.12 -3.88 6.36
CA LEU A 38 -0.75 -2.77 6.71
C LEU A 38 -0.71 -1.76 5.59
N ILE A 39 -1.88 -1.34 5.13
CA ILE A 39 -1.99 -0.34 4.08
C ILE A 39 -2.89 0.77 4.58
N LYS A 40 -2.38 1.99 4.55
CA LYS A 40 -3.18 3.15 4.94
C LYS A 40 -3.30 4.07 3.73
N GLY A 41 -4.54 4.30 3.32
CA GLY A 41 -4.82 5.18 2.21
C GLY A 41 -5.52 6.43 2.67
N ASP A 42 -5.63 7.40 1.78
CA ASP A 42 -6.33 8.63 2.10
C ASP A 42 -7.85 8.38 2.03
N PRO A 43 -8.66 9.40 2.37
CA PRO A 43 -10.11 9.21 2.38
C PRO A 43 -10.71 8.83 1.02
N LYS A 44 -9.99 9.09 -0.04
CA LYS A 44 -10.49 8.78 -1.37
C LYS A 44 -10.10 7.39 -1.84
N THR A 45 -9.26 6.72 -1.10
CA THR A 45 -8.81 5.38 -1.48
C THR A 45 -9.94 4.39 -1.18
N SER A 46 -10.41 3.71 -2.20
CA SER A 46 -11.50 2.76 -2.04
C SER A 46 -11.01 1.47 -1.39
N GLU A 47 -11.94 0.74 -0.82
CA GLU A 47 -11.60 -0.55 -0.25
C GLU A 47 -11.07 -1.50 -1.33
N LYS A 48 -11.66 -1.42 -2.52
CA LYS A 48 -11.18 -2.25 -3.61
C LYS A 48 -9.72 -1.96 -3.92
N LYS A 49 -9.35 -0.70 -3.92
CA LYS A 49 -7.96 -0.33 -4.17
C LYS A 49 -7.05 -0.90 -3.11
N LEU A 50 -7.47 -0.83 -1.86
CA LEU A 50 -6.67 -1.39 -0.78
C LEU A 50 -6.50 -2.89 -0.93
N ARG A 51 -7.57 -3.58 -1.31
CA ARG A 51 -7.50 -5.02 -1.50
C ARG A 51 -6.60 -5.39 -2.67
N ASP A 52 -6.65 -4.59 -3.73
CA ASP A 52 -5.79 -4.84 -4.89
C ASP A 52 -4.32 -4.69 -4.51
N VAL A 53 -4.00 -3.67 -3.72
CA VAL A 53 -2.63 -3.46 -3.28
C VAL A 53 -2.19 -4.61 -2.39
N PHE A 54 -3.08 -5.06 -1.51
CA PHE A 54 -2.77 -6.18 -0.64
C PHE A 54 -2.50 -7.45 -1.46
N GLN A 55 -3.37 -7.73 -2.41
CA GLN A 55 -3.21 -8.94 -3.24
C GLN A 55 -1.90 -8.90 -4.02
N ASN A 56 -1.58 -7.73 -4.56
CA ASN A 56 -0.34 -7.59 -5.31
C ASN A 56 0.87 -7.86 -4.43
N LYS A 57 0.83 -7.37 -3.20
CA LYS A 57 1.95 -7.60 -2.28
C LYS A 57 2.05 -9.07 -1.92
N VAL A 58 0.93 -9.73 -1.67
CA VAL A 58 0.94 -11.16 -1.35
C VAL A 58 1.58 -11.94 -2.49
N ASN A 59 1.19 -11.62 -3.72
CA ASN A 59 1.76 -12.29 -4.87
C ASN A 59 3.25 -11.99 -5.03
N GLU A 60 3.64 -10.77 -4.72
CA GLU A 60 5.04 -10.39 -4.81
C GLU A 60 5.88 -11.17 -3.81
N VAL A 61 5.39 -11.36 -2.61
CA VAL A 61 6.12 -12.02 -1.52
C VAL A 61 6.06 -13.54 -1.65
N CYS A 62 4.89 -14.08 -1.95
CA CYS A 62 4.67 -15.52 -1.90
C CYS A 62 4.53 -16.19 -3.25
N GLY A 63 4.41 -15.41 -4.33
CA GLY A 63 4.08 -16.00 -5.60
C GLY A 63 2.64 -16.45 -5.60
N THR A 64 2.39 -17.65 -6.06
CA THR A 64 1.03 -18.17 -6.13
C THR A 64 0.69 -19.11 -4.98
N ARG A 65 1.63 -19.37 -4.08
CA ARG A 65 1.42 -20.34 -3.02
C ARG A 65 1.32 -19.62 -1.69
N PHE A 66 0.10 -19.28 -1.34
CA PHE A 66 -0.13 -18.52 -0.12
C PHE A 66 -1.51 -18.82 0.43
N GLU A 67 -1.68 -18.42 1.67
CA GLU A 67 -2.97 -18.50 2.35
C GLU A 67 -3.22 -17.15 3.01
N ILE A 68 -4.38 -16.58 2.76
CA ILE A 68 -4.80 -15.36 3.43
C ILE A 68 -5.36 -15.75 4.79
N ILE A 69 -4.78 -15.24 5.85
CA ILE A 69 -5.21 -15.58 7.19
C ILE A 69 -6.35 -14.65 7.63
N SER A 70 -6.19 -13.37 7.41
CA SER A 70 -7.21 -12.42 7.81
C SER A 70 -7.06 -11.13 7.02
N ILE A 71 -8.16 -10.46 6.80
CA ILE A 71 -8.19 -9.13 6.21
C ILE A 71 -9.23 -8.33 6.99
N THR A 72 -8.80 -7.19 7.49
CA THR A 72 -9.68 -6.28 8.20
C THR A 72 -9.55 -4.90 7.59
N THR A 73 -10.68 -4.26 7.31
CA THR A 73 -10.66 -2.89 6.81
C THR A 73 -11.37 -2.01 7.81
N TYR A 74 -10.85 -0.82 8.01
CA TYR A 74 -11.41 0.12 8.95
C TYR A 74 -10.94 1.52 8.61
N GLN A 75 -11.44 2.49 9.35
CA GLN A 75 -11.06 3.88 9.14
C GLN A 75 -10.41 4.42 10.40
N ILE A 76 -9.37 5.23 10.20
CA ILE A 76 -8.73 5.94 11.28
C ILE A 76 -9.08 7.41 11.11
N ASN A 77 -9.66 7.98 12.15
CA ASN A 77 -10.01 9.40 12.14
C ASN A 77 -8.91 10.17 12.86
N LYS A 78 -8.18 10.97 12.12
CA LYS A 78 -7.10 11.76 12.69
C LYS A 78 -7.28 13.21 12.29
N GLU A 79 -7.51 14.05 13.27
CA GLU A 79 -7.66 15.48 13.02
C GLU A 79 -8.76 15.77 12.00
N GLY A 80 -9.85 15.05 12.11
CA GLY A 80 -10.98 15.27 11.21
C GLY A 80 -10.85 14.60 9.86
N VAL A 81 -9.74 13.94 9.60
CA VAL A 81 -9.53 13.24 8.33
C VAL A 81 -9.67 11.75 8.55
N LYS A 82 -10.50 11.12 7.75
CA LYS A 82 -10.72 9.68 7.85
C LYS A 82 -9.91 8.96 6.80
N ASN A 83 -8.91 8.23 7.25
CA ASN A 83 -8.09 7.43 6.35
C ASN A 83 -8.59 6.00 6.34
N ASN A 84 -8.66 5.42 5.17
CA ASN A 84 -9.07 4.03 5.02
C ASN A 84 -7.86 3.12 5.19
N VAL A 85 -8.03 2.06 5.95
CA VAL A 85 -6.92 1.17 6.30
C VAL A 85 -7.31 -0.27 6.03
N LEU A 86 -6.35 -1.02 5.53
CA LEU A 86 -6.48 -2.46 5.42
C LEU A 86 -5.34 -3.09 6.20
N ASP A 87 -5.69 -4.03 7.08
CA ASP A 87 -4.72 -4.76 7.88
C ASP A 87 -4.92 -6.23 7.57
N GLY A 88 -3.95 -6.84 6.91
CA GLY A 88 -4.10 -8.22 6.49
C GLY A 88 -2.90 -9.07 6.88
N SER A 89 -3.17 -10.34 7.12
CA SER A 89 -2.14 -11.32 7.43
C SER A 89 -2.21 -12.45 6.42
N PHE A 90 -1.06 -12.94 6.04
CA PHE A 90 -0.99 -14.03 5.09
C PHE A 90 0.23 -14.88 5.36
N LYS A 91 0.22 -16.06 4.79
CA LYS A 91 1.30 -17.02 4.97
C LYS A 91 1.69 -17.56 3.61
N CYS A 92 3.00 -17.64 3.38
CA CYS A 92 3.51 -18.27 2.18
C CYS A 92 3.71 -19.77 2.43
N PHE A 93 3.44 -20.57 1.42
CA PHE A 93 3.72 -21.99 1.51
C PHE A 93 5.09 -22.26 0.97
N VAL A 94 5.90 -22.90 1.77
CA VAL A 94 7.25 -23.24 1.36
C VAL A 94 7.18 -24.33 0.31
N ASN A 95 7.98 -24.15 -0.71
CA ASN A 95 7.99 -25.09 -1.80
C ASN A 95 9.22 -25.98 -1.76
N SER A 96 9.85 -26.03 -0.65
CA SER A 96 11.16 -26.66 -0.55
C SER A 96 11.12 -28.17 -0.55
N GLN A 97 9.99 -28.73 -0.26
CA GLN A 97 9.91 -30.18 -0.24
C GLN A 97 9.85 -30.77 -1.63
N MET A 98 9.88 -29.93 -2.58
CA MET A 98 9.89 -30.40 -3.96
C MET A 98 11.13 -31.16 -4.30
#